data_36a4b4c8b484651b868bc2ed3e8fcaa6
#
_entry.id   36a4b4c8b484651b868bc2ed3e8fcaa6
#
_cell.length_a   1.000
_cell.length_b   1.000
_cell.length_c   1.000
_cell.angle_alpha   90.00
_cell.angle_beta   90.00
_cell.angle_gamma   90.00
#
_symmetry.space_group_name_H-M   'P 1'
#
loop_
_entity.id
_entity.type
_entity.pdbx_description
1 polymer ?
#
loop_
_entity_poly.entity_id
_entity_poly.type
_entity_poly.pdbx_seq_one_letter_code
_entity_poly.pdbx_strand_id
1 'polypeptide(L)'
;MHGELIAFDIEATGLDIQTNEIIEIGIVKFQNGEIKDRYSSLVKPSIPIPADITHLTGIHPEDVQNAPELSEILPDLEAFFGQTPVIAHNSIFDVTFMQKYGLLHDNYAIDTYELSAIVMPSAARYNLHSLTTSLGINLDNAHRALDDSIATAYLYWELWKKVVELPPDLLEEIIFAAQNMNWELLRVFQNALNESQQINS
;
A
#
# COMPACT_ATOMS: atom_id res chain seq x y z
N MET A 1 3.48 -12.09 11.29
CA MET A 1 2.64 -10.93 11.71
C MET A 1 1.20 -11.40 11.69
N HIS A 2 0.55 -11.46 12.87
CA HIS A 2 -0.79 -12.07 12.99
C HIS A 2 -1.93 -11.03 13.04
N GLY A 3 -1.61 -9.74 13.00
CA GLY A 3 -2.59 -8.65 13.00
C GLY A 3 -3.20 -8.41 11.62
N GLU A 4 -4.35 -7.74 11.60
CA GLU A 4 -4.95 -7.21 10.38
C GLU A 4 -4.08 -6.06 9.83
N LEU A 5 -3.98 -5.98 8.52
CA LEU A 5 -3.31 -4.94 7.77
C LEU A 5 -4.27 -4.37 6.72
N ILE A 6 -4.04 -3.17 6.28
CA ILE A 6 -4.81 -2.54 5.19
C ILE A 6 -3.85 -2.21 4.05
N ALA A 7 -4.06 -2.81 2.89
CA ALA A 7 -3.41 -2.33 1.67
C ALA A 7 -4.33 -1.35 0.95
N PHE A 8 -3.76 -0.26 0.44
CA PHE A 8 -4.52 0.76 -0.26
C PHE A 8 -3.71 1.39 -1.39
N ASP A 9 -4.42 1.96 -2.32
CA ASP A 9 -3.90 2.66 -3.48
C ASP A 9 -4.88 3.76 -3.88
N ILE A 10 -4.39 4.85 -4.50
CA ILE A 10 -5.21 5.95 -5.00
C ILE A 10 -4.83 6.30 -6.43
N GLU A 11 -5.83 6.70 -7.21
CA GLU A 11 -5.62 7.41 -8.45
C GLU A 11 -5.95 8.89 -8.25
N ALA A 12 -5.17 9.78 -8.86
CA ALA A 12 -5.32 11.22 -8.71
C ALA A 12 -5.21 11.92 -10.06
N THR A 13 -5.63 13.17 -10.14
CA THR A 13 -5.54 14.01 -11.35
C THR A 13 -4.11 14.39 -11.71
N GLY A 14 -3.10 14.00 -10.91
CA GLY A 14 -1.68 14.21 -11.13
C GLY A 14 -0.87 14.03 -9.85
N LEU A 15 0.43 14.28 -9.94
CA LEU A 15 1.41 13.95 -8.88
C LEU A 15 1.61 15.04 -7.81
N ASP A 16 1.25 16.28 -8.09
CA ASP A 16 1.41 17.38 -7.14
C ASP A 16 0.25 17.38 -6.13
N ILE A 17 0.55 16.98 -4.91
CA ILE A 17 -0.42 16.86 -3.81
C ILE A 17 -1.15 18.18 -3.51
N GLN A 18 -0.52 19.33 -3.76
CA GLN A 18 -1.11 20.62 -3.44
C GLN A 18 -2.22 21.01 -4.45
N THR A 19 -2.04 20.65 -5.71
CA THR A 19 -2.89 21.10 -6.82
C THR A 19 -3.77 20.00 -7.41
N ASN A 20 -3.46 18.73 -7.14
CA ASN A 20 -4.20 17.60 -7.67
C ASN A 20 -5.17 17.00 -6.63
N GLU A 21 -6.12 16.24 -7.13
CA GLU A 21 -7.23 15.66 -6.38
C GLU A 21 -7.36 14.17 -6.66
N ILE A 22 -7.85 13.43 -5.67
CA ILE A 22 -8.11 11.99 -5.77
C ILE A 22 -9.32 11.77 -6.70
N ILE A 23 -9.23 10.77 -7.58
CA ILE A 23 -10.28 10.34 -8.50
C ILE A 23 -10.75 8.89 -8.30
N GLU A 24 -9.93 8.04 -7.67
CA GLU A 24 -10.30 6.70 -7.24
C GLU A 24 -9.56 6.34 -5.96
N ILE A 25 -10.20 5.54 -5.11
CA ILE A 25 -9.61 4.95 -3.91
C ILE A 25 -9.94 3.46 -3.90
N GLY A 26 -8.93 2.64 -3.68
CA GLY A 26 -9.06 1.21 -3.45
C GLY A 26 -8.42 0.83 -2.12
N ILE A 27 -9.11 0.02 -1.32
CA ILE A 27 -8.64 -0.40 0.01
C ILE A 27 -9.04 -1.84 0.25
N VAL A 28 -8.14 -2.63 0.82
CA VAL A 28 -8.45 -3.99 1.26
C VAL A 28 -7.94 -4.24 2.68
N LYS A 29 -8.77 -4.85 3.51
CA LYS A 29 -8.34 -5.47 4.77
C LYS A 29 -7.77 -6.84 4.48
N PHE A 30 -6.61 -7.11 5.06
CA PHE A 30 -5.82 -8.27 4.72
C PHE A 30 -5.25 -8.91 5.99
N GLN A 31 -5.30 -10.23 6.09
CA GLN A 31 -4.75 -10.97 7.22
C GLN A 31 -4.30 -12.37 6.79
N ASN A 32 -3.06 -12.74 7.11
CA ASN A 32 -2.50 -14.08 6.87
C ASN A 32 -2.65 -14.58 5.42
N GLY A 33 -2.43 -13.72 4.43
CA GLY A 33 -2.53 -14.08 3.02
C GLY A 33 -3.93 -14.03 2.44
N GLU A 34 -4.94 -13.58 3.21
CA GLU A 34 -6.34 -13.54 2.78
C GLU A 34 -6.93 -12.14 2.89
N ILE A 35 -7.66 -11.73 1.86
CA ILE A 35 -8.45 -10.50 1.88
C ILE A 35 -9.73 -10.76 2.67
N LYS A 36 -9.98 -9.93 3.67
CA LYS A 36 -11.14 -10.04 4.57
C LYS A 36 -12.26 -9.08 4.22
N ASP A 37 -11.92 -7.89 3.75
CA ASP A 37 -12.88 -6.84 3.38
C ASP A 37 -12.31 -5.94 2.29
N ARG A 38 -13.17 -5.21 1.60
CA ARG A 38 -12.81 -4.33 0.49
C ARG A 38 -13.66 -3.06 0.52
N TYR A 39 -13.03 -1.96 0.18
CA TYR A 39 -13.70 -0.70 -0.09
C TYR A 39 -13.15 -0.13 -1.41
N SER A 40 -14.01 0.39 -2.26
CA SER A 40 -13.61 1.08 -3.47
C SER A 40 -14.62 2.17 -3.80
N SER A 41 -14.13 3.32 -4.21
CA SER A 41 -14.96 4.42 -4.69
C SER A 41 -14.24 5.23 -5.75
N LEU A 42 -14.93 5.55 -6.84
CA LEU A 42 -14.58 6.69 -7.64
C LEU A 42 -14.90 7.96 -6.85
N VAL A 43 -14.14 9.02 -7.11
CA VAL A 43 -14.27 10.31 -6.42
C VAL A 43 -14.39 11.40 -7.48
N LYS A 44 -15.37 12.28 -7.29
CA LYS A 44 -15.59 13.43 -8.19
C LYS A 44 -14.59 14.54 -7.85
N PRO A 45 -13.63 14.85 -8.74
CA PRO A 45 -12.73 15.97 -8.53
C PRO A 45 -13.42 17.31 -8.85
N SER A 46 -12.93 18.40 -8.25
CA SER A 46 -13.37 19.76 -8.58
C SER A 46 -12.64 20.33 -9.81
N ILE A 47 -11.55 19.71 -10.21
CA ILE A 47 -10.72 20.08 -11.37
C ILE A 47 -10.85 19.04 -12.49
N PRO A 48 -10.60 19.40 -13.75
CA PRO A 48 -10.64 18.44 -14.86
C PRO A 48 -9.59 17.35 -14.72
N ILE A 49 -9.94 16.12 -15.14
CA ILE A 49 -8.98 15.02 -15.26
C ILE A 49 -8.15 15.25 -16.53
N PRO A 50 -6.81 15.34 -16.45
CA PRO A 50 -5.95 15.48 -17.61
C PRO A 50 -6.02 14.24 -18.52
N ALA A 51 -5.81 14.44 -19.83
CA ALA A 51 -5.95 13.36 -20.82
C ALA A 51 -4.89 12.24 -20.64
N ASP A 52 -3.71 12.57 -20.15
CA ASP A 52 -2.67 11.60 -19.81
C ASP A 52 -3.03 10.74 -18.61
N ILE A 53 -3.70 11.31 -17.60
CA ILE A 53 -4.24 10.57 -16.45
C ILE A 53 -5.38 9.64 -16.91
N THR A 54 -6.31 10.13 -17.73
CA THR A 54 -7.35 9.28 -18.32
C THR A 54 -6.74 8.13 -19.13
N HIS A 55 -5.66 8.39 -19.89
CA HIS A 55 -4.98 7.34 -20.64
C HIS A 55 -4.29 6.31 -19.71
N LEU A 56 -3.73 6.75 -18.58
CA LEU A 56 -3.03 5.91 -17.61
C LEU A 56 -4.02 5.03 -16.82
N THR A 57 -5.06 5.64 -16.26
CA THR A 57 -5.98 4.99 -15.31
C THR A 57 -7.21 4.38 -15.97
N GLY A 58 -7.52 4.80 -17.19
CA GLY A 58 -8.78 4.48 -17.87
C GLY A 58 -10.01 5.16 -17.26
N ILE A 59 -9.83 6.09 -16.30
CA ILE A 59 -10.93 6.83 -15.69
C ILE A 59 -11.22 8.07 -16.53
N HIS A 60 -12.44 8.12 -17.06
CA HIS A 60 -12.91 9.22 -17.88
C HIS A 60 -13.69 10.25 -17.03
N PRO A 61 -13.78 11.53 -17.47
CA PRO A 61 -14.56 12.55 -16.76
C PRO A 61 -16.04 12.16 -16.53
N GLU A 62 -16.62 11.41 -17.46
CA GLU A 62 -17.99 10.89 -17.35
C GLU A 62 -18.14 9.83 -16.25
N ASP A 63 -17.11 9.08 -15.92
CA ASP A 63 -17.16 8.03 -14.89
C ASP A 63 -17.29 8.65 -13.50
N VAL A 64 -16.66 9.79 -13.28
CA VAL A 64 -16.64 10.49 -12.00
C VAL A 64 -17.74 11.56 -11.86
N GLN A 65 -18.50 11.82 -12.91
CA GLN A 65 -19.52 12.90 -12.92
C GLN A 65 -20.55 12.76 -11.81
N ASN A 66 -20.97 11.53 -11.51
CA ASN A 66 -21.96 11.19 -10.49
C ASN A 66 -21.34 10.52 -9.28
N ALA A 67 -20.01 10.46 -9.19
CA ALA A 67 -19.31 9.94 -8.03
C ALA A 67 -19.45 10.89 -6.83
N PRO A 68 -19.33 10.41 -5.60
CA PRO A 68 -19.32 11.28 -4.42
C PRO A 68 -18.11 12.21 -4.43
N GLU A 69 -18.23 13.35 -3.81
CA GLU A 69 -17.07 14.17 -3.46
C GLU A 69 -16.27 13.49 -2.35
N LEU A 70 -14.96 13.74 -2.28
CA LEU A 70 -14.12 13.13 -1.27
C LEU A 70 -14.61 13.38 0.16
N SER A 71 -15.12 14.60 0.41
CA SER A 71 -15.69 14.98 1.72
C SER A 71 -16.86 14.11 2.17
N GLU A 72 -17.62 13.54 1.23
CA GLU A 72 -18.76 12.69 1.55
C GLU A 72 -18.36 11.30 1.98
N ILE A 73 -17.21 10.80 1.53
CA ILE A 73 -16.71 9.46 1.86
C ILE A 73 -15.63 9.44 2.96
N LEU A 74 -15.13 10.60 3.40
CA LEU A 74 -14.12 10.68 4.47
C LEU A 74 -14.52 9.92 5.75
N PRO A 75 -15.76 9.98 6.25
CA PRO A 75 -16.17 9.24 7.43
C PRO A 75 -16.07 7.71 7.25
N ASP A 76 -16.38 7.19 6.07
CA ASP A 76 -16.29 5.77 5.75
C ASP A 76 -14.82 5.35 5.68
N LEU A 77 -13.97 6.18 5.06
CA LEU A 77 -12.53 5.95 4.99
C LEU A 77 -11.89 5.94 6.39
N GLU A 78 -12.23 6.91 7.24
CA GLU A 78 -11.75 6.97 8.62
C GLU A 78 -12.16 5.71 9.41
N ALA A 79 -13.42 5.29 9.27
CA ALA A 79 -13.92 4.08 9.91
C ALA A 79 -13.23 2.81 9.38
N PHE A 80 -12.92 2.76 8.08
CA PHE A 80 -12.29 1.60 7.46
C PHE A 80 -10.81 1.48 7.88
N PHE A 81 -10.05 2.58 7.84
CA PHE A 81 -8.64 2.60 8.23
C PHE A 81 -8.45 2.42 9.74
N GLY A 82 -9.21 3.11 10.57
CA GLY A 82 -9.02 3.13 12.01
C GLY A 82 -7.56 3.37 12.39
N GLN A 83 -7.03 2.53 13.28
CA GLN A 83 -5.63 2.55 13.71
C GLN A 83 -4.81 1.38 13.11
N THR A 84 -5.36 0.69 12.11
CA THR A 84 -4.72 -0.48 11.50
C THR A 84 -3.48 -0.05 10.71
N PRO A 85 -2.35 -0.77 10.78
CA PRO A 85 -1.20 -0.50 9.94
C PRO A 85 -1.56 -0.59 8.46
N VAL A 86 -0.99 0.32 7.65
CA VAL A 86 -1.29 0.40 6.22
C VAL A 86 -0.10 -0.06 5.37
N ILE A 87 -0.39 -0.55 4.18
CA ILE A 87 0.56 -0.99 3.18
C ILE A 87 0.24 -0.26 1.88
N ALA A 88 1.26 0.31 1.24
CA ALA A 88 1.14 0.84 -0.11
C ALA A 88 2.42 0.55 -0.91
N HIS A 89 2.38 0.72 -2.22
CA HIS A 89 3.55 0.52 -3.07
C HIS A 89 4.11 1.86 -3.51
N ASN A 90 5.31 2.23 -3.05
CA ASN A 90 5.86 3.59 -3.12
C ASN A 90 4.99 4.58 -2.31
N SER A 91 4.78 4.21 -1.08
CA SER A 91 3.72 4.66 -0.17
C SER A 91 3.67 6.17 0.12
N ILE A 92 4.78 6.89 -0.09
CA ILE A 92 4.86 8.32 0.25
C ILE A 92 3.80 9.15 -0.47
N PHE A 93 3.47 8.81 -1.72
CA PHE A 93 2.46 9.50 -2.50
C PHE A 93 1.07 9.30 -1.89
N ASP A 94 0.63 8.04 -1.75
CA ASP A 94 -0.70 7.69 -1.26
C ASP A 94 -0.93 8.15 0.18
N VAL A 95 0.04 7.91 1.05
CA VAL A 95 -0.03 8.32 2.47
C VAL A 95 -0.12 9.83 2.58
N THR A 96 0.70 10.59 1.81
CA THR A 96 0.69 12.06 1.89
C THR A 96 -0.62 12.65 1.35
N PHE A 97 -1.21 12.05 0.31
CA PHE A 97 -2.54 12.45 -0.15
C PHE A 97 -3.60 12.22 0.92
N MET A 98 -3.60 11.06 1.60
CA MET A 98 -4.55 10.78 2.69
C MET A 98 -4.34 11.73 3.87
N GLN A 99 -3.10 12.04 4.23
CA GLN A 99 -2.77 13.00 5.30
C GLN A 99 -3.26 14.42 5.00
N LYS A 100 -3.23 14.86 3.74
CA LYS A 100 -3.83 16.14 3.32
C LYS A 100 -5.29 16.27 3.75
N TYR A 101 -6.01 15.15 3.80
CA TYR A 101 -7.43 15.09 4.17
C TYR A 101 -7.68 14.63 5.61
N GLY A 102 -6.65 14.59 6.44
CA GLY A 102 -6.76 14.29 7.87
C GLY A 102 -6.74 12.80 8.23
N LEU A 103 -6.46 11.93 7.25
CA LEU A 103 -6.36 10.48 7.45
C LEU A 103 -4.91 10.03 7.63
N LEU A 104 -4.69 8.84 8.18
CA LEU A 104 -3.40 8.13 8.28
C LEU A 104 -2.27 8.87 9.03
N HIS A 105 -2.59 9.83 9.91
CA HIS A 105 -1.55 10.55 10.66
C HIS A 105 -0.82 9.67 11.68
N ASP A 106 -1.53 8.72 12.29
CA ASP A 106 -1.02 7.86 13.37
C ASP A 106 -0.87 6.39 12.90
N ASN A 107 -1.25 6.08 11.66
CA ASN A 107 -1.12 4.74 11.14
C ASN A 107 0.33 4.44 10.76
N TYR A 108 0.80 3.26 11.17
CA TYR A 108 2.08 2.75 10.74
C TYR A 108 2.02 2.36 9.26
N ALA A 109 2.88 2.93 8.43
CA ALA A 109 2.91 2.69 6.99
C ALA A 109 4.04 1.73 6.58
N ILE A 110 3.74 0.76 5.74
CA ILE A 110 4.68 -0.20 5.19
C ILE A 110 4.79 0.04 3.68
N ASP A 111 6.00 0.35 3.20
CA ASP A 111 6.27 0.51 1.78
C ASP A 111 6.76 -0.79 1.16
N THR A 112 5.97 -1.39 0.27
CA THR A 112 6.34 -2.62 -0.43
C THR A 112 7.42 -2.40 -1.49
N TYR A 113 7.57 -1.19 -2.04
CA TYR A 113 8.69 -0.86 -2.94
C TYR A 113 10.02 -0.98 -2.19
N GLU A 114 10.13 -0.30 -1.05
CA GLU A 114 11.33 -0.32 -0.22
C GLU A 114 11.63 -1.73 0.32
N LEU A 115 10.61 -2.43 0.84
CA LEU A 115 10.76 -3.80 1.32
C LEU A 115 11.24 -4.74 0.22
N SER A 116 10.70 -4.61 -1.01
CA SER A 116 11.13 -5.39 -2.17
C SER A 116 12.60 -5.16 -2.50
N ALA A 117 13.08 -3.92 -2.43
CA ALA A 117 14.48 -3.61 -2.71
C ALA A 117 15.45 -4.29 -1.73
N ILE A 118 15.00 -4.54 -0.49
CA ILE A 118 15.79 -5.22 0.54
C ILE A 118 15.77 -6.74 0.34
N VAL A 119 14.59 -7.34 0.19
CA VAL A 119 14.48 -8.82 0.20
C VAL A 119 14.50 -9.46 -1.18
N MET A 120 14.46 -8.65 -2.24
CA MET A 120 14.58 -9.07 -3.64
C MET A 120 15.64 -8.24 -4.39
N PRO A 121 16.91 -8.18 -3.92
CA PRO A 121 17.93 -7.27 -4.47
C PRO A 121 18.28 -7.56 -5.93
N SER A 122 17.88 -8.71 -6.46
CA SER A 122 18.12 -9.12 -7.86
C SER A 122 16.92 -8.87 -8.77
N ALA A 123 15.85 -8.22 -8.29
CA ALA A 123 14.70 -7.90 -9.12
C ALA A 123 15.09 -6.91 -10.23
N ALA A 124 14.64 -7.17 -11.47
CA ALA A 124 14.98 -6.31 -12.61
C ALA A 124 14.34 -4.91 -12.51
N ARG A 125 13.16 -4.82 -11.87
CA ARG A 125 12.41 -3.59 -11.63
C ARG A 125 11.59 -3.73 -10.37
N TYR A 126 11.33 -2.60 -9.69
CA TYR A 126 10.60 -2.54 -8.43
C TYR A 126 9.20 -1.91 -8.52
N ASN A 127 8.68 -1.66 -9.73
CA ASN A 127 7.28 -1.25 -9.86
C ASN A 127 6.35 -2.44 -9.60
N LEU A 128 5.13 -2.16 -9.13
CA LEU A 128 4.14 -3.15 -8.71
C LEU A 128 3.92 -4.24 -9.77
N HIS A 129 3.67 -3.85 -11.03
CA HIS A 129 3.42 -4.78 -12.12
C HIS A 129 4.59 -5.78 -12.36
N SER A 130 5.84 -5.28 -12.34
CA SER A 130 7.02 -6.15 -12.56
C SER A 130 7.23 -7.13 -11.41
N LEU A 131 7.03 -6.68 -10.17
CA LEU A 131 7.17 -7.52 -8.98
C LEU A 131 6.08 -8.58 -8.91
N THR A 132 4.81 -8.19 -9.11
CA THR A 132 3.67 -9.12 -9.11
C THR A 132 3.80 -10.17 -10.21
N THR A 133 4.20 -9.75 -11.43
CA THR A 133 4.48 -10.69 -12.53
C THR A 133 5.59 -11.68 -12.16
N SER A 134 6.69 -11.21 -11.56
CA SER A 134 7.82 -12.08 -11.19
C SER A 134 7.48 -13.10 -10.09
N LEU A 135 6.48 -12.78 -9.27
CA LEU A 135 6.01 -13.63 -8.16
C LEU A 135 4.75 -14.44 -8.53
N GLY A 136 4.24 -14.33 -9.77
CA GLY A 136 3.02 -15.01 -10.21
C GLY A 136 1.74 -14.50 -9.55
N ILE A 137 1.76 -13.27 -9.05
CA ILE A 137 0.59 -12.60 -8.50
C ILE A 137 -0.22 -12.01 -9.65
N ASN A 138 -1.52 -12.31 -9.69
CA ASN A 138 -2.40 -11.77 -10.71
C ASN A 138 -2.69 -10.29 -10.46
N LEU A 139 -2.57 -9.47 -11.50
CA LEU A 139 -2.95 -8.05 -11.52
C LEU A 139 -3.75 -7.83 -12.81
N ASP A 140 -5.09 -7.95 -12.71
CA ASP A 140 -5.96 -7.98 -13.87
C ASP A 140 -6.08 -6.61 -14.56
N ASN A 141 -6.21 -5.54 -13.77
CA ASN A 141 -6.39 -4.18 -14.29
C ASN A 141 -5.43 -3.23 -13.57
N ALA A 142 -4.19 -3.18 -14.01
CA ALA A 142 -3.22 -2.20 -13.51
C ALA A 142 -3.75 -0.77 -13.69
N HIS A 143 -3.43 0.11 -12.72
CA HIS A 143 -3.94 1.47 -12.63
C HIS A 143 -5.44 1.56 -12.34
N ARG A 144 -5.97 0.59 -11.58
CA ARG A 144 -7.25 0.64 -10.92
C ARG A 144 -6.97 0.43 -9.43
N ALA A 145 -7.32 1.43 -8.64
CA ALA A 145 -6.90 1.50 -7.24
C ALA A 145 -7.25 0.25 -6.41
N LEU A 146 -8.40 -0.38 -6.64
CA LEU A 146 -8.75 -1.61 -5.94
C LEU A 146 -7.87 -2.81 -6.37
N ASP A 147 -7.63 -2.98 -7.67
CA ASP A 147 -6.82 -4.09 -8.18
C ASP A 147 -5.35 -3.94 -7.75
N ASP A 148 -4.82 -2.70 -7.75
CA ASP A 148 -3.47 -2.40 -7.28
C ASP A 148 -3.34 -2.58 -5.75
N SER A 149 -4.37 -2.24 -4.97
CA SER A 149 -4.42 -2.54 -3.52
C SER A 149 -4.40 -4.05 -3.24
N ILE A 150 -5.18 -4.83 -4.00
CA ILE A 150 -5.20 -6.30 -3.90
C ILE A 150 -3.82 -6.88 -4.22
N ALA A 151 -3.23 -6.42 -5.31
CA ALA A 151 -1.90 -6.87 -5.74
C ALA A 151 -0.82 -6.48 -4.72
N THR A 152 -0.91 -5.27 -4.12
CA THR A 152 -0.02 -4.80 -3.06
C THR A 152 -0.13 -5.64 -1.79
N ALA A 153 -1.34 -6.05 -1.39
CA ALA A 153 -1.55 -6.95 -0.26
C ALA A 153 -0.87 -8.32 -0.48
N TYR A 154 -1.06 -8.92 -1.66
CA TYR A 154 -0.42 -10.19 -1.99
C TYR A 154 1.09 -10.06 -2.18
N LEU A 155 1.57 -8.95 -2.76
CA LEU A 155 3.01 -8.67 -2.85
C LEU A 155 3.62 -8.61 -1.44
N TYR A 156 3.01 -7.83 -0.53
CA TYR A 156 3.47 -7.78 0.85
C TYR A 156 3.54 -9.17 1.50
N TRP A 157 2.55 -10.03 1.27
CA TRP A 157 2.55 -11.40 1.81
C TRP A 157 3.72 -12.23 1.31
N GLU A 158 4.03 -12.15 0.01
CA GLU A 158 5.20 -12.83 -0.55
C GLU A 158 6.53 -12.27 -0.02
N LEU A 159 6.61 -10.95 0.17
CA LEU A 159 7.77 -10.31 0.77
C LEU A 159 7.91 -10.70 2.26
N TRP A 160 6.82 -10.71 3.00
CA TRP A 160 6.80 -11.16 4.40
C TRP A 160 7.36 -12.58 4.55
N LYS A 161 6.95 -13.52 3.71
CA LYS A 161 7.50 -14.88 3.72
C LYS A 161 9.03 -14.88 3.55
N LYS A 162 9.55 -14.04 2.67
CA LYS A 162 11.00 -13.88 2.48
C LYS A 162 11.69 -13.28 3.70
N VAL A 163 11.06 -12.31 4.38
CA VAL A 163 11.62 -11.71 5.60
C VAL A 163 11.73 -12.76 6.71
N VAL A 164 10.71 -13.57 6.95
CA VAL A 164 10.72 -14.60 8.01
C VAL A 164 11.65 -15.78 7.71
N GLU A 165 12.04 -15.97 6.45
CA GLU A 165 13.03 -16.95 6.02
C GLU A 165 14.49 -16.48 6.22
N LEU A 166 14.72 -15.19 6.54
CA LEU A 166 16.06 -14.67 6.81
C LEU A 166 16.64 -15.30 8.08
N PRO A 167 17.96 -15.58 8.10
CA PRO A 167 18.62 -16.07 9.30
C PRO A 167 18.40 -15.12 10.50
N PRO A 168 18.13 -15.63 11.71
CA PRO A 168 17.93 -14.80 12.90
C PRO A 168 19.08 -13.82 13.16
N ASP A 169 20.32 -14.23 12.97
CA ASP A 169 21.50 -13.38 13.15
C ASP A 169 21.47 -12.19 12.19
N LEU A 170 21.03 -12.39 10.94
CA LEU A 170 20.88 -11.31 9.96
C LEU A 170 19.74 -10.34 10.35
N LEU A 171 18.61 -10.87 10.84
CA LEU A 171 17.52 -10.03 11.36
C LEU A 171 18.00 -9.17 12.53
N GLU A 172 18.78 -9.73 13.46
CA GLU A 172 19.38 -8.99 14.58
C GLU A 172 20.35 -7.90 14.10
N GLU A 173 21.17 -8.17 13.10
CA GLU A 173 22.08 -7.18 12.50
C GLU A 173 21.31 -6.03 11.85
N ILE A 174 20.27 -6.31 11.07
CA ILE A 174 19.40 -5.29 10.44
C ILE A 174 18.74 -4.42 11.52
N ILE A 175 18.16 -5.04 12.54
CA ILE A 175 17.49 -4.34 13.65
C ILE A 175 18.49 -3.46 14.40
N PHE A 176 19.66 -3.97 14.70
CA PHE A 176 20.72 -3.23 15.38
C PHE A 176 21.19 -2.02 14.56
N ALA A 177 21.41 -2.20 13.26
CA ALA A 177 21.84 -1.12 12.38
C ALA A 177 20.78 -0.01 12.27
N ALA A 178 19.49 -0.36 12.29
CA ALA A 178 18.38 0.55 12.11
C ALA A 178 17.80 1.13 13.42
N GLN A 179 18.23 0.67 14.60
CA GLN A 179 17.59 0.99 15.89
C GLN A 179 17.52 2.50 16.24
N ASN A 180 18.42 3.31 15.68
CA ASN A 180 18.47 4.77 15.88
C ASN A 180 17.98 5.55 14.65
N MET A 181 17.42 4.85 13.63
CA MET A 181 16.86 5.46 12.44
C MET A 181 15.34 5.59 12.59
N ASN A 182 14.78 6.66 12.06
CA ASN A 182 13.34 6.75 11.86
C ASN A 182 12.97 5.95 10.58
N TRP A 183 12.96 4.62 10.71
CA TRP A 183 12.75 3.72 9.59
C TRP A 183 11.50 2.87 9.79
N GLU A 184 10.51 3.12 8.97
CA GLU A 184 9.19 2.48 9.07
C GLU A 184 9.28 0.95 8.99
N LEU A 185 10.13 0.40 8.11
CA LEU A 185 10.25 -1.05 7.97
C LEU A 185 10.91 -1.76 9.16
N LEU A 186 11.53 -1.05 10.11
CA LEU A 186 12.16 -1.68 11.28
C LEU A 186 11.21 -2.62 12.02
N ARG A 187 9.93 -2.25 12.16
CA ARG A 187 8.91 -3.09 12.81
C ARG A 187 8.63 -4.39 12.05
N VAL A 188 8.77 -4.41 10.74
CA VAL A 188 8.60 -5.63 9.92
C VAL A 188 9.67 -6.65 10.32
N PHE A 189 10.94 -6.23 10.38
CA PHE A 189 12.06 -7.10 10.76
C PHE A 189 11.99 -7.54 12.23
N GLN A 190 11.61 -6.65 13.15
CA GLN A 190 11.38 -6.99 14.56
C GLN A 190 10.30 -8.07 14.73
N ASN A 191 9.19 -7.94 13.99
CA ASN A 191 8.11 -8.93 14.02
C ASN A 191 8.57 -10.28 13.44
N ALA A 192 9.39 -10.28 12.40
CA ALA A 192 9.95 -11.51 11.82
C ALA A 192 10.88 -12.22 12.80
N LEU A 193 11.76 -11.49 13.51
CA LEU A 193 12.62 -12.06 14.52
C LEU A 193 11.80 -12.69 15.65
N ASN A 194 10.76 -12.02 16.15
CA ASN A 194 9.87 -12.56 17.17
C ASN A 194 9.16 -13.85 16.71
N GLU A 195 8.74 -13.91 15.44
CA GLU A 195 8.10 -15.11 14.87
C GLU A 195 9.10 -16.28 14.77
N SER A 196 10.33 -16.02 14.33
CA SER A 196 11.37 -17.05 14.24
C SER A 196 11.74 -17.68 15.61
N GLN A 197 11.70 -16.89 16.68
CA GLN A 197 11.97 -17.35 18.03
C GLN A 197 10.84 -18.22 18.61
N GLN A 198 9.57 -17.96 18.23
CA GLN A 198 8.42 -18.77 18.66
C GLN A 198 8.37 -20.14 17.99
N ILE A 199 8.88 -20.26 16.76
CA ILE A 199 8.93 -21.56 16.05
C ILE A 199 10.01 -22.49 16.64
N ASN A 200 11.06 -21.92 17.25
CA ASN A 200 12.20 -22.66 17.80
C ASN A 200 12.09 -22.93 19.33
N SER A 201 11.02 -22.51 19.96
CA SER A 201 10.71 -22.73 21.40
C SER A 201 9.67 -23.82 21.58
#